data_c49694a1eb17679cabb2bbea1a480d4e
#
_entry.id   c49694a1eb17679cabb2bbea1a480d4e
#
_cell.length_a   1.000
_cell.length_b   1.000
_cell.length_c   1.000
_cell.angle_alpha   90.00
_cell.angle_beta   90.00
_cell.angle_gamma   90.00
#
_symmetry.space_group_name_H-M   'P 1'
#
loop_
_entity.id
_entity.type
_entity.pdbx_description
1 polymer ?
#
loop_
_entity_poly.entity_id
_entity_poly.type
_entity_poly.pdbx_seq_one_letter_code
_entity_poly.pdbx_strand_id
1 'polypeptide(L)'
;VEETGMGIVEDKVIKNNYAAEYIYNAYKNTKTVGVIEEDKEYGIKKIAEPIGLVAAVIPTTNPTSTAIFKTLISLKTRNAIIISPHPRAKKSTIAAAKVVLDAAVAAGAPEGIIGWIDVPSLDLTNEVMRDADIILATGGPGMVKAAYSSGKPALGVGAGNTPVIIDDTADVRMAVNSIIHSKTFDNGMICASEQSVTILEPVYEAAKKEFEYRGCYFLKPGEIEKVRKTILINGALNAKIVGQSAYTIAKLAGVEVPVDTKILIGEVESVDISEEFAHEKLSPVLAMYKAKTFDEALDKAERLVADGGYGHTSSLYINVNETEKIMKHAERMKTCRILINTPSSQGGIGDLYNFGLAPSLTLGCGSWGGNSVSENVGVKLLINIKTVAERRENMLWFRAPEKVYFKKGCLPVALNEVKTVLGKKKAFIVTDQFLYKNGYTMCVSDKLDELGITHTTFFNVAPDPTLECGI
;
A
#
# COMPACT_ATOMS: atom_id res chain seq x y z
N VAL A 1 -23.96 -14.91 -0.20
CA VAL A 1 -24.81 -14.47 -1.32
C VAL A 1 -26.28 -14.49 -0.92
N GLU A 2 -26.78 -15.60 -0.37
CA GLU A 2 -28.21 -15.77 0.01
C GLU A 2 -28.71 -14.67 0.95
N GLU A 3 -27.94 -14.31 1.98
CA GLU A 3 -28.34 -13.30 2.97
C GLU A 3 -28.38 -11.88 2.39
N THR A 4 -27.42 -11.54 1.54
CA THR A 4 -27.26 -10.16 1.04
C THR A 4 -27.87 -9.90 -0.34
N GLY A 5 -28.12 -10.96 -1.09
CA GLY A 5 -28.51 -10.89 -2.51
C GLY A 5 -27.40 -10.34 -3.43
N MET A 6 -26.13 -10.36 -2.99
CA MET A 6 -25.01 -9.69 -3.68
C MET A 6 -23.89 -10.69 -4.01
N GLY A 7 -23.30 -10.54 -5.21
CA GLY A 7 -22.10 -11.24 -5.63
C GLY A 7 -22.33 -12.64 -6.21
N ILE A 8 -21.23 -13.35 -6.40
CA ILE A 8 -21.15 -14.67 -7.02
C ILE A 8 -20.61 -15.65 -5.97
N VAL A 9 -21.23 -16.81 -5.83
CA VAL A 9 -20.86 -17.81 -4.80
C VAL A 9 -19.42 -18.27 -4.96
N GLU A 10 -19.04 -18.62 -6.17
CA GLU A 10 -17.69 -19.11 -6.50
C GLU A 10 -16.62 -18.05 -6.19
N ASP A 11 -16.88 -16.80 -6.53
CA ASP A 11 -15.96 -15.70 -6.24
C ASP A 11 -15.87 -15.39 -4.74
N LYS A 12 -16.98 -15.55 -3.99
CA LYS A 12 -16.96 -15.45 -2.52
C LYS A 12 -16.12 -16.56 -1.89
N VAL A 13 -16.15 -17.77 -2.44
CA VAL A 13 -15.28 -18.88 -2.00
C VAL A 13 -13.81 -18.51 -2.24
N ILE A 14 -13.48 -18.00 -3.43
CA ILE A 14 -12.12 -17.51 -3.76
C ILE A 14 -11.68 -16.42 -2.77
N LYS A 15 -12.54 -15.43 -2.49
CA LYS A 15 -12.24 -14.37 -1.52
C LYS A 15 -12.01 -14.89 -0.10
N ASN A 16 -12.81 -15.84 0.34
CA ASN A 16 -12.65 -16.45 1.68
C ASN A 16 -11.34 -17.25 1.75
N ASN A 17 -11.01 -18.01 0.70
CA ASN A 17 -9.73 -18.71 0.61
C ASN A 17 -8.54 -17.74 0.62
N TYR A 18 -8.63 -16.65 -0.14
CA TYR A 18 -7.62 -15.60 -0.10
C TYR A 18 -7.46 -15.01 1.31
N ALA A 19 -8.57 -14.66 1.96
CA ALA A 19 -8.54 -14.09 3.31
C ALA A 19 -7.98 -15.07 4.37
N ALA A 20 -8.16 -16.37 4.19
CA ALA A 20 -7.65 -17.39 5.10
C ALA A 20 -6.20 -17.78 4.76
N GLU A 21 -5.96 -18.28 3.55
CA GLU A 21 -4.70 -18.92 3.17
C GLU A 21 -3.59 -17.90 2.83
N TYR A 22 -3.87 -16.93 1.96
CA TYR A 22 -2.84 -15.94 1.56
C TYR A 22 -2.45 -15.06 2.73
N ILE A 23 -3.42 -14.58 3.52
CA ILE A 23 -3.15 -13.78 4.72
C ILE A 23 -2.35 -14.59 5.74
N TYR A 24 -2.73 -15.85 6.01
CA TYR A 24 -1.97 -16.71 6.90
C TYR A 24 -0.53 -16.92 6.42
N ASN A 25 -0.34 -17.27 5.15
CA ASN A 25 0.99 -17.51 4.58
C ASN A 25 1.88 -16.27 4.60
N ALA A 26 1.32 -15.09 4.35
CA ALA A 26 2.06 -13.83 4.41
C ALA A 26 2.55 -13.49 5.82
N TYR A 27 1.76 -13.79 6.84
CA TYR A 27 2.05 -13.31 8.19
C TYR A 27 2.47 -14.39 9.20
N LYS A 28 2.34 -15.69 8.89
CA LYS A 28 2.69 -16.78 9.84
C LYS A 28 4.09 -16.67 10.43
N ASN A 29 5.07 -16.27 9.62
CA ASN A 29 6.47 -16.15 10.03
C ASN A 29 6.85 -14.72 10.49
N THR A 30 5.96 -13.74 10.41
CA THR A 30 6.23 -12.38 10.86
C THR A 30 6.34 -12.36 12.38
N LYS A 31 7.42 -11.79 12.89
CA LYS A 31 7.58 -11.58 14.34
C LYS A 31 6.64 -10.46 14.79
N THR A 32 5.73 -10.79 15.69
CA THR A 32 4.74 -9.85 16.28
C THR A 32 4.77 -9.87 17.79
N VAL A 33 5.74 -10.57 18.39
CA VAL A 33 5.88 -10.80 19.82
C VAL A 33 7.34 -10.69 20.22
N GLY A 34 7.61 -10.07 21.37
CA GLY A 34 8.95 -9.93 21.93
C GLY A 34 9.86 -9.08 21.07
N VAL A 35 11.16 -9.34 21.08
CA VAL A 35 12.14 -8.59 20.28
C VAL A 35 11.94 -8.92 18.80
N ILE A 36 11.47 -7.94 18.03
CA ILE A 36 11.22 -8.07 16.59
C ILE A 36 12.38 -7.58 15.72
N GLU A 37 13.19 -6.68 16.28
CA GLU A 37 14.36 -6.10 15.60
C GLU A 37 15.44 -5.80 16.65
N GLU A 38 16.70 -6.06 16.32
CA GLU A 38 17.85 -5.72 17.14
C GLU A 38 18.94 -5.10 16.26
N ASP A 39 19.32 -3.88 16.59
CA ASP A 39 20.46 -3.19 16.02
C ASP A 39 21.58 -3.14 17.05
N LYS A 40 22.58 -3.99 16.86
CA LYS A 40 23.70 -4.10 17.80
C LYS A 40 24.70 -2.95 17.64
N GLU A 41 24.75 -2.32 16.48
CA GLU A 41 25.65 -1.19 16.23
C GLU A 41 25.18 0.05 16.99
N TYR A 42 23.88 0.36 16.93
CA TYR A 42 23.30 1.51 17.62
C TYR A 42 22.72 1.18 19.00
N GLY A 43 22.76 -0.09 19.46
CA GLY A 43 22.24 -0.49 20.75
C GLY A 43 20.72 -0.36 20.87
N ILE A 44 20.01 -0.62 19.81
CA ILE A 44 18.55 -0.51 19.73
C ILE A 44 17.90 -1.89 19.70
N LYS A 45 16.88 -2.11 20.53
CA LYS A 45 15.98 -3.27 20.41
C LYS A 45 14.54 -2.77 20.29
N LYS A 46 13.78 -3.32 19.33
CA LYS A 46 12.35 -3.06 19.18
C LYS A 46 11.58 -4.26 19.69
N ILE A 47 10.67 -4.01 20.62
CA ILE A 47 9.82 -5.02 21.25
C ILE A 47 8.39 -4.78 20.83
N ALA A 48 7.74 -5.84 20.28
CA ALA A 48 6.34 -5.79 19.91
C ALA A 48 5.43 -6.15 21.07
N GLU A 49 4.42 -5.33 21.29
CA GLU A 49 3.34 -5.54 22.26
C GLU A 49 1.98 -5.46 21.57
N PRO A 50 0.94 -6.18 22.04
CA PRO A 50 -0.41 -6.02 21.52
C PRO A 50 -0.92 -4.60 21.77
N ILE A 51 -1.86 -4.15 20.94
CA ILE A 51 -2.56 -2.88 21.17
C ILE A 51 -3.63 -3.06 22.27
N GLY A 52 -4.36 -4.18 22.21
CA GLY A 52 -5.44 -4.49 23.15
C GLY A 52 -6.70 -4.98 22.44
N LEU A 53 -7.77 -4.18 22.49
CA LEU A 53 -9.06 -4.49 21.88
C LEU A 53 -9.21 -3.78 20.53
N VAL A 54 -9.52 -4.56 19.50
CA VAL A 54 -9.81 -4.06 18.14
C VAL A 54 -11.32 -3.98 17.93
N ALA A 55 -11.84 -2.82 17.55
CA ALA A 55 -13.19 -2.67 17.02
C ALA A 55 -13.17 -2.88 15.50
N ALA A 56 -13.82 -3.91 14.99
CA ALA A 56 -13.84 -4.23 13.58
C ALA A 56 -15.20 -3.98 12.93
N VAL A 57 -15.31 -2.94 12.13
CA VAL A 57 -16.52 -2.65 11.35
C VAL A 57 -16.44 -3.40 10.02
N ILE A 58 -17.46 -4.21 9.72
CA ILE A 58 -17.50 -5.12 8.57
C ILE A 58 -18.54 -4.64 7.54
N PRO A 59 -18.18 -4.54 6.23
CA PRO A 59 -19.08 -4.10 5.18
C PRO A 59 -20.03 -5.23 4.72
N THR A 60 -21.11 -4.87 4.00
CA THR A 60 -21.99 -5.86 3.35
C THR A 60 -21.39 -6.50 2.10
N THR A 61 -20.47 -5.82 1.43
CA THR A 61 -19.92 -6.28 0.15
C THR A 61 -19.01 -7.49 0.28
N ASN A 62 -18.23 -7.55 1.37
CA ASN A 62 -17.26 -8.61 1.62
C ASN A 62 -17.30 -9.07 3.09
N PRO A 63 -18.48 -9.54 3.60
CA PRO A 63 -18.66 -9.73 5.03
C PRO A 63 -17.80 -10.85 5.60
N THR A 64 -17.80 -12.02 4.98
CA THR A 64 -17.08 -13.21 5.47
C THR A 64 -15.56 -13.05 5.33
N SER A 65 -15.07 -12.70 4.16
CA SER A 65 -13.64 -12.54 3.90
C SER A 65 -13.02 -11.43 4.75
N THR A 66 -13.72 -10.32 4.96
CA THR A 66 -13.24 -9.22 5.82
C THR A 66 -13.22 -9.63 7.29
N ALA A 67 -14.21 -10.38 7.76
CA ALA A 67 -14.22 -10.93 9.13
C ALA A 67 -13.05 -11.89 9.34
N ILE A 68 -12.83 -12.84 8.42
CA ILE A 68 -11.70 -13.79 8.46
C ILE A 68 -10.37 -13.00 8.49
N PHE A 69 -10.18 -12.07 7.57
CA PHE A 69 -8.96 -11.28 7.49
C PHE A 69 -8.67 -10.51 8.80
N LYS A 70 -9.65 -9.73 9.28
CA LYS A 70 -9.47 -8.89 10.48
C LYS A 70 -9.23 -9.72 11.73
N THR A 71 -9.90 -10.87 11.87
CA THR A 71 -9.66 -11.78 13.00
C THR A 71 -8.26 -12.39 12.95
N LEU A 72 -7.80 -12.87 11.78
CA LEU A 72 -6.48 -13.47 11.65
C LEU A 72 -5.34 -12.50 11.98
N ILE A 73 -5.39 -11.25 11.48
CA ILE A 73 -4.35 -10.27 11.79
C ILE A 73 -4.40 -9.80 13.25
N SER A 74 -5.59 -9.74 13.87
CA SER A 74 -5.74 -9.42 15.28
C SER A 74 -5.19 -10.52 16.17
N LEU A 75 -5.54 -11.79 15.91
CA LEU A 75 -5.01 -12.94 16.66
C LEU A 75 -3.49 -13.07 16.51
N LYS A 76 -2.96 -12.90 15.29
CA LYS A 76 -1.51 -12.94 15.04
C LYS A 76 -0.74 -11.92 15.88
N THR A 77 -1.36 -10.80 16.21
CA THR A 77 -0.80 -9.72 17.03
C THR A 77 -1.24 -9.76 18.50
N ARG A 78 -1.90 -10.84 18.92
CA ARG A 78 -2.40 -11.06 20.29
C ARG A 78 -3.43 -10.01 20.76
N ASN A 79 -4.16 -9.43 19.84
CA ASN A 79 -5.26 -8.52 20.15
C ASN A 79 -6.58 -9.28 20.23
N ALA A 80 -7.43 -8.88 21.15
CA ALA A 80 -8.85 -9.25 21.11
C ALA A 80 -9.58 -8.41 20.05
N ILE A 81 -10.69 -8.93 19.54
CA ILE A 81 -11.46 -8.24 18.50
C ILE A 81 -12.96 -8.35 18.75
N ILE A 82 -13.68 -7.23 18.63
CA ILE A 82 -15.13 -7.19 18.59
C ILE A 82 -15.57 -6.77 17.18
N ILE A 83 -16.39 -7.63 16.56
CA ILE A 83 -16.91 -7.42 15.22
C ILE A 83 -18.25 -6.71 15.29
N SER A 84 -18.36 -5.60 14.58
CA SER A 84 -19.62 -4.93 14.27
C SER A 84 -20.04 -5.30 12.85
N PRO A 85 -20.96 -6.28 12.68
CA PRO A 85 -21.42 -6.68 11.36
C PRO A 85 -22.40 -5.66 10.80
N HIS A 86 -22.41 -5.50 9.49
CA HIS A 86 -23.47 -4.75 8.84
C HIS A 86 -24.83 -5.48 9.01
N PRO A 87 -25.95 -4.81 9.34
CA PRO A 87 -27.24 -5.47 9.60
C PRO A 87 -27.69 -6.43 8.50
N ARG A 88 -27.43 -6.09 7.22
CA ARG A 88 -27.80 -6.90 6.05
C ARG A 88 -26.90 -8.12 5.80
N ALA A 89 -25.80 -8.27 6.55
CA ALA A 89 -24.83 -9.36 6.41
C ALA A 89 -24.46 -9.98 7.78
N LYS A 90 -25.33 -9.82 8.77
CA LYS A 90 -25.08 -10.20 10.15
C LYS A 90 -24.77 -11.70 10.29
N LYS A 91 -25.64 -12.56 9.75
CA LYS A 91 -25.53 -14.01 9.91
C LYS A 91 -24.24 -14.55 9.29
N SER A 92 -23.93 -14.15 8.07
CA SER A 92 -22.72 -14.61 7.37
C SER A 92 -21.44 -14.07 8.03
N THR A 93 -21.43 -12.84 8.51
CA THR A 93 -20.30 -12.26 9.24
C THR A 93 -20.02 -13.02 10.54
N ILE A 94 -21.06 -13.25 11.35
CA ILE A 94 -20.97 -13.98 12.62
C ILE A 94 -20.54 -15.43 12.39
N ALA A 95 -21.09 -16.10 11.38
CA ALA A 95 -20.70 -17.47 11.04
C ALA A 95 -19.22 -17.57 10.70
N ALA A 96 -18.68 -16.62 9.91
CA ALA A 96 -17.26 -16.58 9.58
C ALA A 96 -16.39 -16.33 10.82
N ALA A 97 -16.78 -15.38 11.68
CA ALA A 97 -16.08 -15.10 12.93
C ALA A 97 -16.06 -16.31 13.87
N LYS A 98 -17.20 -17.01 13.97
CA LYS A 98 -17.34 -18.21 14.81
C LYS A 98 -16.41 -19.35 14.37
N VAL A 99 -16.28 -19.60 13.06
CA VAL A 99 -15.35 -20.62 12.53
C VAL A 99 -13.91 -20.30 12.97
N VAL A 100 -13.50 -19.05 12.92
CA VAL A 100 -12.15 -18.65 13.35
C VAL A 100 -12.01 -18.76 14.87
N LEU A 101 -13.04 -18.37 15.63
CA LEU A 101 -13.05 -18.49 17.10
C LEU A 101 -12.94 -19.96 17.54
N ASP A 102 -13.78 -20.85 16.97
CA ASP A 102 -13.78 -22.25 17.32
C ASP A 102 -12.39 -22.90 17.05
N ALA A 103 -11.76 -22.55 15.92
CA ALA A 103 -10.40 -23.00 15.61
C ALA A 103 -9.34 -22.41 16.56
N ALA A 104 -9.45 -21.15 16.93
CA ALA A 104 -8.53 -20.49 17.84
C ALA A 104 -8.62 -21.09 19.26
N VAL A 105 -9.84 -21.30 19.76
CA VAL A 105 -10.08 -21.92 21.09
C VAL A 105 -9.56 -23.36 21.10
N ALA A 106 -9.81 -24.14 20.05
CA ALA A 106 -9.26 -25.49 19.91
C ALA A 106 -7.72 -25.51 19.92
N ALA A 107 -7.08 -24.43 19.49
CA ALA A 107 -5.63 -24.24 19.55
C ALA A 107 -5.13 -23.64 20.89
N GLY A 108 -6.01 -23.39 21.85
CA GLY A 108 -5.69 -22.90 23.19
C GLY A 108 -5.86 -21.39 23.39
N ALA A 109 -6.51 -20.68 22.49
CA ALA A 109 -6.86 -19.28 22.71
C ALA A 109 -8.00 -19.15 23.74
N PRO A 110 -8.10 -18.00 24.44
CA PRO A 110 -9.23 -17.71 25.34
C PRO A 110 -10.56 -17.67 24.56
N GLU A 111 -11.63 -18.17 25.16
CA GLU A 111 -12.98 -18.19 24.56
C GLU A 111 -13.50 -16.79 24.18
N GLY A 112 -13.12 -15.76 24.93
CA GLY A 112 -13.54 -14.35 24.69
C GLY A 112 -12.65 -13.57 23.72
N ILE A 113 -11.71 -14.20 23.01
CA ILE A 113 -10.75 -13.47 22.16
C ILE A 113 -11.39 -12.84 20.91
N ILE A 114 -12.50 -13.39 20.42
CA ILE A 114 -13.30 -12.86 19.33
C ILE A 114 -14.73 -12.71 19.79
N GLY A 115 -15.27 -11.50 19.76
CA GLY A 115 -16.66 -11.18 20.05
C GLY A 115 -17.36 -10.52 18.86
N TRP A 116 -18.68 -10.41 18.93
CA TRP A 116 -19.48 -9.71 17.91
C TRP A 116 -20.77 -9.12 18.48
N ILE A 117 -21.32 -8.17 17.74
CA ILE A 117 -22.64 -7.58 18.06
C ILE A 117 -23.74 -8.46 17.44
N ASP A 118 -24.57 -9.10 18.26
CA ASP A 118 -25.69 -9.93 17.81
C ASP A 118 -26.85 -9.12 17.23
N VAL A 119 -27.08 -7.92 17.74
CA VAL A 119 -28.14 -6.99 17.27
C VAL A 119 -27.48 -5.70 16.81
N PRO A 120 -26.95 -5.66 15.57
CA PRO A 120 -26.18 -4.51 15.08
C PRO A 120 -27.05 -3.26 15.00
N SER A 121 -26.55 -2.18 15.62
CA SER A 121 -27.09 -0.83 15.55
C SER A 121 -25.95 0.18 15.44
N LEU A 122 -26.26 1.42 15.02
CA LEU A 122 -25.27 2.49 15.00
C LEU A 122 -24.77 2.82 16.41
N ASP A 123 -25.68 2.81 17.41
CA ASP A 123 -25.33 3.12 18.80
C ASP A 123 -24.31 2.11 19.36
N LEU A 124 -24.59 0.80 19.21
CA LEU A 124 -23.67 -0.24 19.64
C LEU A 124 -22.35 -0.22 18.86
N THR A 125 -22.39 0.08 17.56
CA THR A 125 -21.17 0.26 16.77
C THR A 125 -20.33 1.41 17.29
N ASN A 126 -20.96 2.54 17.59
CA ASN A 126 -20.28 3.72 18.15
C ASN A 126 -19.75 3.43 19.57
N GLU A 127 -20.46 2.65 20.38
CA GLU A 127 -20.01 2.23 21.71
C GLU A 127 -18.77 1.36 21.63
N VAL A 128 -18.78 0.32 20.79
CA VAL A 128 -17.62 -0.53 20.58
C VAL A 128 -16.42 0.26 20.03
N MET A 129 -16.63 1.21 19.11
CA MET A 129 -15.58 2.10 18.62
C MET A 129 -15.00 2.99 19.73
N ARG A 130 -15.85 3.50 20.64
CA ARG A 130 -15.41 4.33 21.76
C ARG A 130 -14.62 3.56 22.81
N ASP A 131 -14.97 2.31 23.06
CA ASP A 131 -14.39 1.51 24.14
C ASP A 131 -13.17 0.70 23.71
N ALA A 132 -12.95 0.48 22.40
CA ALA A 132 -11.79 -0.20 21.87
C ALA A 132 -10.51 0.63 21.96
N ASP A 133 -9.36 -0.04 21.81
CA ASP A 133 -8.05 0.61 21.75
C ASP A 133 -7.67 1.06 20.34
N ILE A 134 -8.16 0.36 19.32
CA ILE A 134 -7.99 0.71 17.90
C ILE A 134 -9.21 0.27 17.07
N ILE A 135 -9.49 0.99 16.01
CA ILE A 135 -10.61 0.74 15.12
C ILE A 135 -10.11 0.28 13.74
N LEU A 136 -10.62 -0.84 13.25
CA LEU A 136 -10.48 -1.30 11.85
C LEU A 136 -11.83 -1.09 11.13
N ALA A 137 -12.01 0.04 10.47
CA ALA A 137 -13.26 0.35 9.79
C ALA A 137 -13.17 0.11 8.27
N THR A 138 -14.05 -0.74 7.75
CA THR A 138 -14.26 -0.89 6.31
C THR A 138 -15.74 -0.68 6.04
N GLY A 139 -16.07 0.36 5.27
CA GLY A 139 -17.45 0.72 5.03
C GLY A 139 -17.60 1.99 4.19
N GLY A 140 -18.83 2.46 4.06
CA GLY A 140 -19.10 3.72 3.36
C GLY A 140 -18.50 4.94 4.07
N PRO A 141 -18.41 6.10 3.35
CA PRO A 141 -17.74 7.31 3.86
C PRO A 141 -18.25 7.79 5.24
N GLY A 142 -19.54 7.64 5.51
CA GLY A 142 -20.12 8.02 6.80
C GLY A 142 -19.59 7.19 7.97
N MET A 143 -19.43 5.90 7.78
CA MET A 143 -18.89 4.99 8.81
C MET A 143 -17.39 5.24 9.05
N VAL A 144 -16.63 5.47 7.98
CA VAL A 144 -15.20 5.81 8.07
C VAL A 144 -15.02 7.14 8.80
N LYS A 145 -15.85 8.14 8.49
CA LYS A 145 -15.87 9.42 9.21
C LYS A 145 -16.19 9.22 10.70
N ALA A 146 -17.18 8.39 11.04
CA ALA A 146 -17.50 8.08 12.43
C ALA A 146 -16.31 7.44 13.16
N ALA A 147 -15.62 6.49 12.54
CA ALA A 147 -14.43 5.86 13.10
C ALA A 147 -13.33 6.89 13.42
N TYR A 148 -12.99 7.78 12.49
CA TYR A 148 -12.00 8.83 12.73
C TYR A 148 -12.45 9.91 13.71
N SER A 149 -13.77 10.10 13.89
CA SER A 149 -14.33 11.07 14.83
C SER A 149 -14.54 10.50 16.24
N SER A 150 -14.27 9.23 16.47
CA SER A 150 -14.49 8.55 17.76
C SER A 150 -13.50 8.97 18.86
N GLY A 151 -12.40 9.64 18.50
CA GLY A 151 -11.31 9.98 19.41
C GLY A 151 -10.34 8.82 19.68
N LYS A 152 -10.48 7.69 18.99
CA LYS A 152 -9.59 6.52 19.05
C LYS A 152 -8.72 6.42 17.81
N PRO A 153 -7.54 5.79 17.90
CA PRO A 153 -6.78 5.42 16.72
C PRO A 153 -7.64 4.60 15.76
N ALA A 154 -7.67 4.96 14.49
CA ALA A 154 -8.49 4.28 13.50
C ALA A 154 -7.70 4.02 12.21
N LEU A 155 -7.92 2.83 11.66
CA LEU A 155 -7.49 2.40 10.34
C LEU A 155 -8.77 2.23 9.50
N GLY A 156 -9.25 3.33 8.96
CA GLY A 156 -10.49 3.37 8.17
C GLY A 156 -10.17 3.42 6.67
N VAL A 157 -10.99 2.74 5.88
CA VAL A 157 -10.87 2.72 4.42
C VAL A 157 -12.21 3.09 3.81
N GLY A 158 -12.18 4.10 2.95
CA GLY A 158 -13.35 4.64 2.26
C GLY A 158 -13.62 3.98 0.90
N ALA A 159 -14.50 4.64 0.14
CA ALA A 159 -14.84 4.28 -1.22
C ALA A 159 -13.65 4.46 -2.18
N GLY A 160 -13.62 3.69 -3.26
CA GLY A 160 -12.66 3.81 -4.34
C GLY A 160 -13.35 4.17 -5.66
N ASN A 161 -12.76 5.06 -6.43
CA ASN A 161 -13.19 5.36 -7.79
C ASN A 161 -12.02 5.15 -8.76
N THR A 162 -11.63 3.88 -8.92
CA THR A 162 -10.41 3.48 -9.62
C THR A 162 -10.50 3.80 -11.12
N PRO A 163 -9.71 4.77 -11.63
CA PRO A 163 -9.59 5.02 -13.05
C PRO A 163 -8.53 4.09 -13.65
N VAL A 164 -8.73 3.74 -14.91
CA VAL A 164 -7.78 2.97 -15.72
C VAL A 164 -7.43 3.75 -16.97
N ILE A 165 -6.16 3.74 -17.37
CA ILE A 165 -5.72 4.28 -18.66
C ILE A 165 -5.22 3.12 -19.52
N ILE A 166 -5.62 3.07 -20.79
CA ILE A 166 -5.02 2.22 -21.81
C ILE A 166 -4.25 3.14 -22.77
N ASP A 167 -2.92 3.06 -22.67
CA ASP A 167 -1.98 3.81 -23.51
C ASP A 167 -1.93 3.22 -24.93
N ASP A 168 -1.52 4.01 -25.91
CA ASP A 168 -1.38 3.57 -27.31
C ASP A 168 -0.30 2.51 -27.53
N THR A 169 0.61 2.34 -26.56
CA THR A 169 1.65 1.31 -26.57
C THR A 169 1.25 0.02 -25.83
N ALA A 170 0.05 -0.02 -25.27
CA ALA A 170 -0.44 -1.17 -24.50
C ALA A 170 -0.74 -2.40 -25.36
N ASP A 171 -0.58 -3.59 -24.77
CA ASP A 171 -1.24 -4.78 -25.30
C ASP A 171 -2.75 -4.68 -25.00
N VAL A 172 -3.50 -4.28 -26.02
CA VAL A 172 -4.95 -4.04 -25.92
C VAL A 172 -5.71 -5.30 -25.48
N ARG A 173 -5.32 -6.47 -25.95
CA ARG A 173 -5.99 -7.74 -25.61
C ARG A 173 -5.79 -8.08 -24.15
N MET A 174 -4.56 -7.96 -23.66
CA MET A 174 -4.22 -8.18 -22.26
C MET A 174 -4.93 -7.15 -21.37
N ALA A 175 -4.92 -5.86 -21.74
CA ALA A 175 -5.57 -4.78 -21.01
C ALA A 175 -7.07 -5.03 -20.84
N VAL A 176 -7.78 -5.25 -21.95
CA VAL A 176 -9.23 -5.48 -21.95
C VAL A 176 -9.59 -6.75 -21.17
N ASN A 177 -8.85 -7.85 -21.38
CA ASN A 177 -9.08 -9.09 -20.62
C ASN A 177 -8.91 -8.89 -19.11
N SER A 178 -7.87 -8.19 -18.69
CA SER A 178 -7.58 -7.89 -17.30
C SER A 178 -8.67 -7.03 -16.66
N ILE A 179 -9.12 -5.99 -17.37
CA ILE A 179 -10.20 -5.11 -16.90
C ILE A 179 -11.51 -5.90 -16.76
N ILE A 180 -11.87 -6.74 -17.73
CA ILE A 180 -13.06 -7.57 -17.64
C ILE A 180 -12.96 -8.54 -16.46
N HIS A 181 -11.85 -9.24 -16.31
CA HIS A 181 -11.61 -10.17 -15.21
C HIS A 181 -11.76 -9.48 -13.84
N SER A 182 -11.17 -8.31 -13.70
CA SER A 182 -11.25 -7.51 -12.48
C SER A 182 -12.66 -6.99 -12.20
N LYS A 183 -13.32 -6.44 -13.23
CA LYS A 183 -14.63 -5.80 -13.11
C LYS A 183 -15.79 -6.78 -12.93
N THR A 184 -15.65 -8.01 -13.41
CA THR A 184 -16.67 -9.05 -13.25
C THR A 184 -16.50 -9.90 -12.01
N PHE A 185 -15.29 -9.90 -11.43
CA PHE A 185 -15.03 -10.67 -10.20
C PHE A 185 -15.96 -10.21 -9.07
N ASP A 186 -16.74 -11.14 -8.57
CA ASP A 186 -17.78 -10.92 -7.56
C ASP A 186 -18.72 -9.74 -7.93
N ASN A 187 -19.07 -9.63 -9.20
CA ASN A 187 -19.85 -8.53 -9.76
C ASN A 187 -19.29 -7.12 -9.43
N GLY A 188 -17.99 -6.97 -9.44
CA GLY A 188 -17.33 -5.67 -9.28
C GLY A 188 -17.40 -5.06 -7.88
N MET A 189 -17.60 -5.88 -6.85
CA MET A 189 -17.74 -5.40 -5.47
C MET A 189 -16.42 -5.15 -4.74
N ILE A 190 -15.28 -5.49 -5.30
CA ILE A 190 -14.00 -5.06 -4.70
C ILE A 190 -13.84 -3.56 -4.92
N CYS A 191 -13.57 -2.80 -3.86
CA CYS A 191 -13.42 -1.35 -3.90
C CYS A 191 -12.29 -0.85 -4.82
N ALA A 192 -11.29 -1.70 -5.12
CA ALA A 192 -10.25 -1.45 -6.10
C ALA A 192 -10.66 -1.78 -7.55
N SER A 193 -11.86 -2.29 -7.78
CA SER A 193 -12.38 -2.60 -9.12
C SER A 193 -12.45 -1.34 -9.98
N GLU A 194 -12.14 -1.47 -11.25
CA GLU A 194 -12.16 -0.39 -12.23
C GLU A 194 -13.56 0.23 -12.32
N GLN A 195 -13.64 1.55 -12.20
CA GLN A 195 -14.89 2.30 -12.33
C GLN A 195 -15.00 3.02 -13.68
N SER A 196 -13.85 3.29 -14.27
CA SER A 196 -13.74 3.96 -15.56
C SER A 196 -12.50 3.49 -16.33
N VAL A 197 -12.56 3.57 -17.65
CA VAL A 197 -11.41 3.35 -18.52
C VAL A 197 -11.29 4.52 -19.51
N THR A 198 -10.12 5.16 -19.52
CA THR A 198 -9.75 6.18 -20.51
C THR A 198 -8.80 5.57 -21.51
N ILE A 199 -9.14 5.59 -22.77
CA ILE A 199 -8.39 4.92 -23.85
C ILE A 199 -7.86 5.95 -24.81
N LEU A 200 -6.57 5.86 -25.15
CA LEU A 200 -5.97 6.74 -26.15
C LEU A 200 -6.56 6.47 -27.54
N GLU A 201 -6.79 7.55 -28.28
CA GLU A 201 -7.49 7.52 -29.58
C GLU A 201 -6.93 6.50 -30.56
N PRO A 202 -5.60 6.29 -30.73
CA PRO A 202 -5.06 5.31 -31.67
C PRO A 202 -5.51 3.86 -31.43
N VAL A 203 -5.78 3.49 -30.16
CA VAL A 203 -6.17 2.12 -29.79
C VAL A 203 -7.64 2.02 -29.36
N TYR A 204 -8.38 3.11 -29.37
CA TYR A 204 -9.77 3.17 -28.91
C TYR A 204 -10.69 2.16 -29.59
N GLU A 205 -10.71 2.16 -30.93
CA GLU A 205 -11.57 1.26 -31.70
C GLU A 205 -11.17 -0.21 -31.58
N ALA A 206 -9.86 -0.48 -31.42
CA ALA A 206 -9.37 -1.84 -31.18
C ALA A 206 -9.82 -2.34 -29.80
N ALA A 207 -9.71 -1.51 -28.78
CA ALA A 207 -10.17 -1.84 -27.43
C ALA A 207 -11.68 -2.04 -27.37
N LYS A 208 -12.45 -1.16 -28.02
CA LYS A 208 -13.91 -1.28 -28.11
C LYS A 208 -14.35 -2.62 -28.72
N LYS A 209 -13.78 -3.00 -29.87
CA LYS A 209 -14.03 -4.30 -30.52
C LYS A 209 -13.63 -5.48 -29.61
N GLU A 210 -12.54 -5.37 -28.87
CA GLU A 210 -12.10 -6.42 -27.96
C GLU A 210 -13.05 -6.56 -26.75
N PHE A 211 -13.58 -5.46 -26.20
CA PHE A 211 -14.63 -5.49 -25.18
C PHE A 211 -15.90 -6.17 -25.69
N GLU A 212 -16.37 -5.79 -26.90
CA GLU A 212 -17.54 -6.39 -27.55
C GLU A 212 -17.33 -7.90 -27.79
N TYR A 213 -16.19 -8.27 -28.36
CA TYR A 213 -15.82 -9.67 -28.62
C TYR A 213 -15.85 -10.53 -27.36
N ARG A 214 -15.49 -9.94 -26.21
CA ARG A 214 -15.48 -10.63 -24.91
C ARG A 214 -16.81 -10.58 -24.15
N GLY A 215 -17.89 -10.09 -24.77
CA GLY A 215 -19.24 -10.12 -24.21
C GLY A 215 -19.60 -8.91 -23.34
N CYS A 216 -18.91 -7.78 -23.52
CA CYS A 216 -19.37 -6.51 -22.95
C CYS A 216 -20.39 -5.85 -23.88
N TYR A 217 -21.34 -5.15 -23.30
CA TYR A 217 -22.42 -4.47 -24.02
C TYR A 217 -22.23 -2.96 -23.99
N PHE A 218 -22.11 -2.35 -25.14
CA PHE A 218 -22.07 -0.90 -25.29
C PHE A 218 -23.48 -0.32 -25.35
N LEU A 219 -23.81 0.50 -24.37
CA LEU A 219 -25.10 1.14 -24.26
C LEU A 219 -25.31 2.14 -25.40
N LYS A 220 -26.46 2.08 -26.05
CA LYS A 220 -26.87 3.07 -27.04
C LYS A 220 -27.28 4.38 -26.35
N PRO A 221 -27.32 5.54 -27.06
CA PRO A 221 -27.60 6.83 -26.43
C PRO A 221 -28.85 6.85 -25.53
N GLY A 222 -29.97 6.27 -25.98
CA GLY A 222 -31.19 6.18 -25.18
C GLY A 222 -31.12 5.19 -24.01
N GLU A 223 -30.24 4.21 -24.08
CA GLU A 223 -29.99 3.21 -23.02
C GLU A 223 -29.05 3.78 -21.95
N ILE A 224 -28.07 4.60 -22.32
CA ILE A 224 -27.20 5.32 -21.42
C ILE A 224 -28.03 6.14 -20.41
N GLU A 225 -29.03 6.88 -20.90
CA GLU A 225 -29.91 7.69 -20.03
C GLU A 225 -30.70 6.85 -19.01
N LYS A 226 -31.13 5.67 -19.42
CA LYS A 226 -31.84 4.75 -18.52
C LYS A 226 -30.91 4.18 -17.45
N VAL A 227 -29.72 3.76 -17.83
CA VAL A 227 -28.72 3.22 -16.90
C VAL A 227 -28.20 4.32 -15.97
N ARG A 228 -27.95 5.54 -16.49
CA ARG A 228 -27.58 6.72 -15.71
C ARG A 228 -28.52 6.94 -14.53
N LYS A 229 -29.82 6.99 -14.78
CA LYS A 229 -30.86 7.14 -13.74
C LYS A 229 -30.93 5.95 -12.77
N THR A 230 -30.30 4.84 -13.10
CA THR A 230 -30.28 3.63 -12.28
C THR A 230 -29.05 3.57 -11.37
N ILE A 231 -27.95 4.24 -11.74
CA ILE A 231 -26.69 4.24 -10.98
C ILE A 231 -26.88 4.97 -9.64
N LEU A 232 -27.43 6.17 -9.67
CA LEU A 232 -27.68 6.97 -8.47
C LEU A 232 -29.18 7.15 -8.21
N ILE A 233 -29.55 7.15 -6.92
CA ILE A 233 -30.89 7.54 -6.46
C ILE A 233 -30.71 8.64 -5.41
N ASN A 234 -31.27 9.80 -5.64
CA ASN A 234 -31.14 10.97 -4.75
C ASN A 234 -29.69 11.34 -4.45
N GLY A 235 -28.81 11.23 -5.45
CA GLY A 235 -27.38 11.55 -5.32
C GLY A 235 -26.51 10.48 -4.60
N ALA A 236 -27.10 9.36 -4.20
CA ALA A 236 -26.38 8.25 -3.57
C ALA A 236 -26.39 7.00 -4.45
N LEU A 237 -25.35 6.17 -4.33
CA LEU A 237 -25.26 4.90 -5.05
C LEU A 237 -26.50 4.03 -4.79
N ASN A 238 -27.13 3.57 -5.85
CA ASN A 238 -28.30 2.71 -5.77
C ASN A 238 -27.93 1.33 -5.20
N ALA A 239 -28.33 1.07 -3.97
CA ALA A 239 -28.04 -0.21 -3.31
C ALA A 239 -28.57 -1.44 -4.07
N LYS A 240 -29.52 -1.27 -5.00
CA LYS A 240 -30.09 -2.38 -5.79
C LYS A 240 -29.19 -2.85 -6.91
N ILE A 241 -28.19 -2.07 -7.33
CA ILE A 241 -27.23 -2.48 -8.36
C ILE A 241 -25.94 -3.07 -7.78
N VAL A 242 -25.66 -2.82 -6.51
CA VAL A 242 -24.42 -3.28 -5.87
C VAL A 242 -24.33 -4.81 -5.89
N GLY A 243 -23.28 -5.33 -6.48
CA GLY A 243 -23.03 -6.77 -6.58
C GLY A 243 -24.00 -7.55 -7.48
N GLN A 244 -24.79 -6.87 -8.31
CA GLN A 244 -25.67 -7.49 -9.27
C GLN A 244 -24.96 -7.73 -10.61
N SER A 245 -25.45 -8.73 -11.39
CA SER A 245 -24.95 -8.96 -12.74
C SER A 245 -25.32 -7.82 -13.68
N ALA A 246 -24.56 -7.65 -14.77
CA ALA A 246 -24.85 -6.67 -15.80
C ALA A 246 -26.27 -6.85 -16.38
N TYR A 247 -26.69 -8.09 -16.59
CA TYR A 247 -28.05 -8.43 -17.03
C TYR A 247 -29.14 -7.94 -16.06
N THR A 248 -28.94 -8.18 -14.76
CA THR A 248 -29.90 -7.73 -13.73
C THR A 248 -30.00 -6.22 -13.69
N ILE A 249 -28.89 -5.51 -13.81
CA ILE A 249 -28.83 -4.05 -13.84
C ILE A 249 -29.51 -3.49 -15.08
N ALA A 250 -29.23 -4.07 -16.25
CA ALA A 250 -29.89 -3.69 -17.50
C ALA A 250 -31.41 -3.84 -17.41
N LYS A 251 -31.88 -4.98 -16.87
CA LYS A 251 -33.31 -5.24 -16.64
C LYS A 251 -33.93 -4.21 -15.68
N LEU A 252 -33.22 -3.85 -14.60
CA LEU A 252 -33.66 -2.83 -13.67
C LEU A 252 -33.77 -1.44 -14.33
N ALA A 253 -32.87 -1.14 -15.27
CA ALA A 253 -32.87 0.09 -16.05
C ALA A 253 -33.89 0.07 -17.23
N GLY A 254 -34.53 -1.06 -17.51
CA GLY A 254 -35.42 -1.21 -18.68
C GLY A 254 -34.65 -1.23 -20.01
N VAL A 255 -33.48 -1.87 -20.01
CA VAL A 255 -32.61 -2.09 -21.17
C VAL A 255 -32.53 -3.59 -21.44
N GLU A 256 -32.71 -3.99 -22.71
CA GLU A 256 -32.58 -5.39 -23.12
C GLU A 256 -31.15 -5.70 -23.56
N VAL A 257 -30.52 -6.69 -22.93
CA VAL A 257 -29.18 -7.14 -23.25
C VAL A 257 -29.12 -8.68 -23.20
N PRO A 258 -28.15 -9.32 -23.86
CA PRO A 258 -27.91 -10.77 -23.73
C PRO A 258 -27.72 -11.18 -22.26
N VAL A 259 -28.21 -12.36 -21.89
CA VAL A 259 -28.18 -12.86 -20.49
C VAL A 259 -26.76 -13.05 -19.97
N ASP A 260 -25.81 -13.32 -20.85
CA ASP A 260 -24.40 -13.54 -20.59
C ASP A 260 -23.54 -12.25 -20.67
N THR A 261 -24.19 -11.09 -20.80
CA THR A 261 -23.51 -9.80 -20.80
C THR A 261 -22.64 -9.65 -19.55
N LYS A 262 -21.36 -9.38 -19.77
CA LYS A 262 -20.38 -9.28 -18.68
C LYS A 262 -20.34 -7.91 -18.02
N ILE A 263 -20.32 -6.85 -18.84
CA ILE A 263 -20.21 -5.46 -18.38
C ILE A 263 -21.13 -4.59 -19.25
N LEU A 264 -21.83 -3.65 -18.63
CA LEU A 264 -22.51 -2.55 -19.32
C LEU A 264 -21.52 -1.39 -19.45
N ILE A 265 -21.21 -0.98 -20.67
CA ILE A 265 -20.26 0.11 -20.93
C ILE A 265 -21.02 1.33 -21.43
N GLY A 266 -20.86 2.45 -20.72
CA GLY A 266 -21.32 3.77 -21.16
C GLY A 266 -20.16 4.56 -21.76
N GLU A 267 -20.24 4.88 -23.06
CA GLU A 267 -19.34 5.87 -23.67
C GLU A 267 -19.81 7.26 -23.25
N VAL A 268 -19.06 7.92 -22.39
CA VAL A 268 -19.40 9.22 -21.82
C VAL A 268 -18.24 10.19 -21.96
N GLU A 269 -18.51 11.49 -21.98
CA GLU A 269 -17.48 12.52 -22.17
C GLU A 269 -17.09 13.20 -20.86
N SER A 270 -18.07 13.48 -20.01
CA SER A 270 -17.83 14.20 -18.75
C SER A 270 -17.25 13.29 -17.67
N VAL A 271 -16.19 13.76 -17.04
CA VAL A 271 -15.57 13.17 -15.86
C VAL A 271 -15.98 13.91 -14.58
N ASP A 272 -16.88 14.88 -14.68
CA ASP A 272 -17.38 15.64 -13.53
C ASP A 272 -18.32 14.79 -12.67
N ILE A 273 -18.35 15.06 -11.38
CA ILE A 273 -19.20 14.34 -10.40
C ILE A 273 -20.71 14.47 -10.70
N SER A 274 -21.11 15.39 -11.55
CA SER A 274 -22.50 15.50 -12.04
C SER A 274 -22.86 14.41 -13.05
N GLU A 275 -21.88 13.68 -13.61
CA GLU A 275 -22.09 12.53 -14.46
C GLU A 275 -22.16 11.25 -13.61
N GLU A 276 -23.27 10.55 -13.62
CA GLU A 276 -23.49 9.36 -12.79
C GLU A 276 -22.50 8.22 -13.11
N PHE A 277 -22.08 8.10 -14.36
CA PHE A 277 -21.05 7.13 -14.76
C PHE A 277 -19.65 7.45 -14.18
N ALA A 278 -19.41 8.69 -13.74
CA ALA A 278 -18.15 9.07 -13.11
C ALA A 278 -18.00 8.59 -11.65
N HIS A 279 -19.10 8.12 -11.04
CA HIS A 279 -19.10 7.65 -9.65
C HIS A 279 -18.62 6.20 -9.49
N GLU A 280 -18.33 5.81 -8.23
CA GLU A 280 -18.18 4.39 -7.85
C GLU A 280 -19.53 3.68 -8.00
N LYS A 281 -19.50 2.48 -8.62
CA LYS A 281 -20.73 1.73 -8.95
C LYS A 281 -20.83 0.38 -8.25
N LEU A 282 -19.72 -0.18 -7.76
CA LEU A 282 -19.64 -1.50 -7.10
C LEU A 282 -20.43 -2.59 -7.84
N SER A 283 -20.35 -2.57 -9.15
CA SER A 283 -21.15 -3.40 -10.05
C SER A 283 -20.48 -3.47 -11.44
N PRO A 284 -20.84 -4.40 -12.32
CA PRO A 284 -20.28 -4.51 -13.67
C PRO A 284 -20.86 -3.43 -14.64
N VAL A 285 -20.77 -2.18 -14.22
CA VAL A 285 -21.04 -0.98 -15.04
C VAL A 285 -19.75 -0.18 -15.13
N LEU A 286 -19.32 0.16 -16.36
CA LEU A 286 -18.04 0.83 -16.63
C LEU A 286 -18.26 2.09 -17.45
N ALA A 287 -17.66 3.20 -17.06
CA ALA A 287 -17.55 4.39 -17.90
C ALA A 287 -16.38 4.21 -18.88
N MET A 288 -16.56 4.61 -20.13
CA MET A 288 -15.50 4.59 -21.13
C MET A 288 -15.31 5.98 -21.73
N TYR A 289 -14.08 6.47 -21.65
CA TYR A 289 -13.65 7.78 -22.13
C TYR A 289 -12.62 7.63 -23.24
N LYS A 290 -12.62 8.59 -24.17
CA LYS A 290 -11.59 8.74 -25.18
C LYS A 290 -10.66 9.89 -24.80
N ALA A 291 -9.35 9.76 -25.07
CA ALA A 291 -8.37 10.82 -24.93
C ALA A 291 -7.47 10.90 -26.15
N LYS A 292 -7.12 12.11 -26.58
CA LYS A 292 -6.23 12.35 -27.74
C LYS A 292 -4.76 12.18 -27.36
N THR A 293 -4.41 12.50 -26.13
CA THR A 293 -3.06 12.45 -25.61
C THR A 293 -3.00 11.78 -24.26
N PHE A 294 -1.82 11.32 -23.86
CA PHE A 294 -1.60 10.73 -22.54
C PHE A 294 -1.87 11.76 -21.41
N ASP A 295 -1.55 13.04 -21.65
CA ASP A 295 -1.85 14.11 -20.69
C ASP A 295 -3.35 14.32 -20.49
N GLU A 296 -4.13 14.31 -21.56
CA GLU A 296 -5.59 14.38 -21.45
C GLU A 296 -6.17 13.16 -20.70
N ALA A 297 -5.59 11.97 -20.91
CA ALA A 297 -6.00 10.79 -20.16
C ALA A 297 -5.68 10.91 -18.65
N LEU A 298 -4.53 11.49 -18.32
CA LEU A 298 -4.15 11.79 -16.95
C LEU A 298 -5.08 12.83 -16.33
N ASP A 299 -5.40 13.92 -17.04
CA ASP A 299 -6.33 14.96 -16.56
C ASP A 299 -7.68 14.37 -16.20
N LYS A 300 -8.22 13.49 -17.07
CA LYS A 300 -9.47 12.77 -16.81
C LYS A 300 -9.38 11.85 -15.59
N ALA A 301 -8.31 11.08 -15.48
CA ALA A 301 -8.09 10.16 -14.36
C ALA A 301 -7.93 10.91 -13.02
N GLU A 302 -7.18 12.02 -13.01
CA GLU A 302 -7.03 12.87 -11.82
C GLU A 302 -8.38 13.45 -11.37
N ARG A 303 -9.21 13.91 -12.32
CA ARG A 303 -10.53 14.45 -11.98
C ARG A 303 -11.43 13.39 -11.35
N LEU A 304 -11.47 12.18 -11.92
CA LEU A 304 -12.24 11.06 -11.38
C LEU A 304 -11.79 10.65 -9.98
N VAL A 305 -10.47 10.67 -9.72
CA VAL A 305 -9.92 10.42 -8.38
C VAL A 305 -10.27 11.55 -7.40
N ALA A 306 -10.18 12.80 -7.85
CA ALA A 306 -10.46 13.95 -7.00
C ALA A 306 -11.90 13.98 -6.49
N ASP A 307 -12.84 13.56 -7.32
CA ASP A 307 -14.26 13.63 -6.99
C ASP A 307 -14.79 12.42 -6.20
N GLY A 308 -14.05 11.30 -6.13
CA GLY A 308 -14.61 10.13 -5.46
C GLY A 308 -13.64 9.04 -5.02
N GLY A 309 -12.33 9.19 -5.22
CA GLY A 309 -11.41 8.08 -5.01
C GLY A 309 -10.03 8.45 -4.47
N TYR A 310 -9.86 9.60 -3.86
CA TYR A 310 -8.57 10.02 -3.32
C TYR A 310 -7.91 8.95 -2.46
N GLY A 311 -6.65 8.68 -2.77
CA GLY A 311 -5.78 7.76 -2.05
C GLY A 311 -6.03 6.28 -2.34
N HIS A 312 -7.07 5.88 -3.09
CA HIS A 312 -7.38 4.47 -3.25
C HIS A 312 -6.46 3.76 -4.25
N THR A 313 -6.84 3.63 -5.50
CA THR A 313 -6.13 2.83 -6.51
C THR A 313 -6.27 3.47 -7.89
N SER A 314 -5.24 3.35 -8.72
CA SER A 314 -5.28 3.65 -10.16
C SER A 314 -4.53 2.58 -10.94
N SER A 315 -4.90 2.39 -12.21
CA SER A 315 -4.25 1.41 -13.10
C SER A 315 -3.83 2.04 -14.42
N LEU A 316 -2.75 1.52 -14.99
CA LEU A 316 -2.23 1.92 -16.30
C LEU A 316 -1.81 0.68 -17.08
N TYR A 317 -2.34 0.50 -18.27
CA TYR A 317 -1.90 -0.49 -19.26
C TYR A 317 -1.04 0.21 -20.29
N ILE A 318 0.22 -0.23 -20.43
CA ILE A 318 1.26 0.45 -21.19
C ILE A 318 2.40 -0.51 -21.51
N ASN A 319 3.20 -0.23 -22.52
CA ASN A 319 4.49 -0.90 -22.67
C ASN A 319 5.40 -0.52 -21.47
N VAL A 320 5.95 -1.52 -20.80
CA VAL A 320 6.77 -1.32 -19.58
C VAL A 320 8.06 -0.52 -19.82
N ASN A 321 8.46 -0.37 -21.08
CA ASN A 321 9.62 0.46 -21.46
C ASN A 321 9.30 1.97 -21.50
N GLU A 322 8.03 2.35 -21.47
CA GLU A 322 7.58 3.74 -21.42
C GLU A 322 7.71 4.32 -19.99
N THR A 323 8.91 4.24 -19.44
CA THR A 323 9.20 4.58 -18.03
C THR A 323 8.86 6.02 -17.68
N GLU A 324 9.01 6.96 -18.61
CA GLU A 324 8.66 8.36 -18.41
C GLU A 324 7.14 8.54 -18.24
N LYS A 325 6.33 7.89 -19.07
CA LYS A 325 4.87 7.92 -18.93
C LYS A 325 4.40 7.25 -17.64
N ILE A 326 5.02 6.11 -17.27
CA ILE A 326 4.74 5.41 -16.02
C ILE A 326 5.04 6.31 -14.82
N MET A 327 6.21 6.95 -14.79
CA MET A 327 6.58 7.88 -13.71
C MET A 327 5.67 9.10 -13.67
N LYS A 328 5.35 9.68 -14.82
CA LYS A 328 4.40 10.80 -14.92
C LYS A 328 3.02 10.44 -14.37
N HIS A 329 2.51 9.24 -14.68
CA HIS A 329 1.28 8.75 -14.08
C HIS A 329 1.41 8.62 -12.56
N ALA A 330 2.51 8.04 -12.07
CA ALA A 330 2.75 7.83 -10.64
C ALA A 330 2.86 9.15 -9.86
N GLU A 331 3.47 10.18 -10.43
CA GLU A 331 3.62 11.49 -9.80
C GLU A 331 2.32 12.28 -9.75
N ARG A 332 1.49 12.16 -10.79
CA ARG A 332 0.24 12.91 -10.89
C ARG A 332 -0.91 12.27 -10.09
N MET A 333 -1.00 10.95 -10.08
CA MET A 333 -2.13 10.25 -9.47
C MET A 333 -2.05 10.26 -7.93
N LYS A 334 -2.99 10.91 -7.28
CA LYS A 334 -3.13 10.91 -5.81
C LYS A 334 -3.81 9.62 -5.32
N THR A 335 -3.18 8.48 -5.61
CA THR A 335 -3.59 7.15 -5.19
C THR A 335 -2.42 6.41 -4.53
N CYS A 336 -2.68 5.63 -3.49
CA CYS A 336 -1.66 4.90 -2.76
C CYS A 336 -1.22 3.59 -3.45
N ARG A 337 -2.02 3.12 -4.39
CA ARG A 337 -1.73 1.93 -5.21
C ARG A 337 -1.82 2.30 -6.68
N ILE A 338 -0.72 2.12 -7.37
CA ILE A 338 -0.59 2.34 -8.82
C ILE A 338 -0.22 1.00 -9.44
N LEU A 339 -1.12 0.47 -10.24
CA LEU A 339 -0.98 -0.86 -10.81
C LEU A 339 -0.66 -0.77 -12.30
N ILE A 340 0.44 -1.36 -12.71
CA ILE A 340 0.86 -1.38 -14.11
C ILE A 340 0.55 -2.75 -14.69
N ASN A 341 -0.19 -2.78 -15.80
CA ASN A 341 -0.56 -4.00 -16.55
C ASN A 341 -1.19 -5.10 -15.66
N THR A 342 -1.97 -4.71 -14.68
CA THR A 342 -2.49 -5.61 -13.64
C THR A 342 -3.98 -5.37 -13.40
N PRO A 343 -4.82 -6.43 -13.31
CA PRO A 343 -6.23 -6.32 -12.94
C PRO A 343 -6.37 -5.65 -11.57
N SER A 344 -7.15 -4.58 -11.47
CA SER A 344 -7.15 -3.70 -10.29
C SER A 344 -7.71 -4.37 -9.04
N SER A 345 -8.78 -5.14 -9.17
CA SER A 345 -9.40 -5.83 -8.03
C SER A 345 -8.43 -6.78 -7.33
N GLN A 346 -7.80 -7.65 -8.11
CA GLN A 346 -6.89 -8.67 -7.60
C GLN A 346 -5.52 -8.08 -7.25
N GLY A 347 -5.01 -7.15 -8.05
CA GLY A 347 -3.73 -6.49 -7.79
C GLY A 347 -3.78 -5.60 -6.55
N GLY A 348 -4.85 -4.85 -6.35
CA GLY A 348 -4.99 -3.94 -5.21
C GLY A 348 -4.99 -4.62 -3.85
N ILE A 349 -5.55 -5.81 -3.73
CA ILE A 349 -5.53 -6.57 -2.48
C ILE A 349 -4.17 -7.22 -2.17
N GLY A 350 -3.24 -7.25 -3.13
CA GLY A 350 -1.83 -7.66 -2.95
C GLY A 350 -1.57 -9.15 -3.14
N ASP A 351 -0.30 -9.46 -3.38
CA ASP A 351 0.33 -10.80 -3.41
C ASP A 351 -0.17 -11.82 -4.47
N LEU A 352 -1.08 -11.44 -5.36
CA LEU A 352 -1.58 -12.36 -6.40
C LEU A 352 -0.74 -12.37 -7.69
N TYR A 353 0.13 -11.36 -7.88
CA TYR A 353 0.95 -11.16 -9.10
C TYR A 353 2.44 -11.04 -8.83
N ASN A 354 2.94 -11.65 -7.74
CA ASN A 354 4.36 -11.70 -7.35
C ASN A 354 5.04 -10.33 -7.15
N PHE A 355 4.30 -9.26 -6.96
CA PHE A 355 4.84 -7.99 -6.49
C PHE A 355 4.65 -7.86 -4.96
N GLY A 356 5.61 -7.29 -4.26
CA GLY A 356 5.65 -7.26 -2.79
C GLY A 356 4.61 -6.38 -2.09
N LEU A 357 3.42 -6.20 -2.68
CA LEU A 357 2.32 -5.50 -2.03
C LEU A 357 1.68 -6.41 -0.99
N ALA A 358 1.62 -5.96 0.26
CA ALA A 358 1.09 -6.77 1.36
C ALA A 358 -0.36 -7.20 1.12
N PRO A 359 -0.70 -8.49 1.30
CA PRO A 359 -2.06 -8.96 1.12
C PRO A 359 -2.98 -8.39 2.20
N SER A 360 -4.11 -7.81 1.79
CA SER A 360 -5.05 -7.15 2.68
C SER A 360 -6.44 -7.02 2.08
N LEU A 361 -7.44 -6.98 2.94
CA LEU A 361 -8.81 -6.58 2.59
C LEU A 361 -9.18 -5.22 3.22
N THR A 362 -8.17 -4.45 3.66
CA THR A 362 -8.31 -3.08 4.16
C THR A 362 -7.22 -2.23 3.51
N LEU A 363 -7.61 -1.47 2.49
CA LEU A 363 -6.71 -0.78 1.58
C LEU A 363 -6.59 0.71 1.97
N GLY A 364 -5.59 1.07 2.75
CA GLY A 364 -5.37 2.44 3.22
C GLY A 364 -5.26 3.45 2.08
N CYS A 365 -5.85 4.63 2.26
CA CYS A 365 -5.92 5.69 1.25
C CYS A 365 -5.09 6.92 1.62
N GLY A 366 -4.28 6.84 2.67
CA GLY A 366 -3.42 7.93 3.13
C GLY A 366 -4.19 9.22 3.49
N SER A 367 -3.46 10.27 3.71
CA SER A 367 -4.04 11.58 4.03
C SER A 367 -4.92 12.13 2.90
N TRP A 368 -4.65 11.78 1.66
CA TRP A 368 -5.50 12.16 0.51
C TRP A 368 -6.93 11.63 0.66
N GLY A 369 -7.09 10.39 1.11
CA GLY A 369 -8.39 9.77 1.38
C GLY A 369 -8.90 10.00 2.81
N GLY A 370 -8.27 10.90 3.59
CA GLY A 370 -8.62 11.15 4.98
C GLY A 370 -8.31 9.96 5.90
N ASN A 371 -7.32 9.12 5.55
CA ASN A 371 -6.95 7.93 6.30
C ASN A 371 -5.61 8.12 7.04
N SER A 372 -5.42 7.34 8.11
CA SER A 372 -4.17 7.33 8.90
C SER A 372 -3.04 6.56 8.23
N VAL A 373 -3.35 5.72 7.23
CA VAL A 373 -2.38 4.85 6.56
C VAL A 373 -2.54 4.88 5.05
N SER A 374 -1.42 4.80 4.33
CA SER A 374 -1.36 4.76 2.86
C SER A 374 -1.07 3.38 2.30
N GLU A 375 -0.78 2.41 3.16
CA GLU A 375 -0.46 1.04 2.76
C GLU A 375 -1.64 0.07 2.97
N ASN A 376 -1.50 -1.12 2.45
CA ASN A 376 -2.40 -2.23 2.74
C ASN A 376 -2.26 -2.61 4.21
N VAL A 377 -3.37 -2.59 4.96
CA VAL A 377 -3.35 -2.83 6.40
C VAL A 377 -2.98 -4.29 6.69
N GLY A 378 -2.00 -4.48 7.55
CA GLY A 378 -1.51 -5.79 7.96
C GLY A 378 -1.10 -5.81 9.45
N VAL A 379 -0.45 -6.88 9.87
CA VAL A 379 -0.08 -7.13 11.27
C VAL A 379 0.83 -6.06 11.88
N LYS A 380 1.67 -5.40 11.08
CA LYS A 380 2.57 -4.35 11.58
C LYS A 380 1.85 -3.13 12.15
N LEU A 381 0.63 -2.88 11.70
CA LEU A 381 -0.20 -1.76 12.16
C LEU A 381 -1.05 -2.10 13.39
N LEU A 382 -1.00 -3.35 13.86
CA LEU A 382 -1.75 -3.84 15.02
C LEU A 382 -0.84 -4.22 16.20
N ILE A 383 0.35 -3.64 16.26
CA ILE A 383 1.30 -3.80 17.38
C ILE A 383 1.77 -2.44 17.85
N ASN A 384 1.97 -2.32 19.16
CA ASN A 384 2.76 -1.24 19.75
C ASN A 384 4.25 -1.63 19.72
N ILE A 385 5.12 -0.70 19.39
CA ILE A 385 6.57 -0.92 19.37
C ILE A 385 7.20 -0.12 20.50
N LYS A 386 7.83 -0.84 21.45
CA LYS A 386 8.70 -0.25 22.48
C LYS A 386 10.13 -0.27 21.97
N THR A 387 10.81 0.85 22.09
CA THR A 387 12.23 0.95 21.77
C THR A 387 13.05 0.96 23.06
N VAL A 388 13.92 -0.04 23.20
CA VAL A 388 14.96 -0.05 24.23
C VAL A 388 16.23 0.51 23.59
N ALA A 389 16.74 1.60 24.13
CA ALA A 389 17.97 2.23 23.68
C ALA A 389 19.05 2.09 24.77
N GLU A 390 20.16 1.46 24.42
CA GLU A 390 21.29 1.24 25.32
C GLU A 390 22.40 2.25 25.02
N ARG A 391 22.85 2.94 26.05
CA ARG A 391 23.97 3.88 25.90
C ARG A 391 25.24 3.17 25.45
N ARG A 392 25.88 3.68 24.42
CA ARG A 392 27.15 3.19 23.89
C ARG A 392 28.26 4.20 24.20
N GLU A 393 29.01 3.95 25.26
CA GLU A 393 30.07 4.87 25.69
C GLU A 393 31.35 4.76 24.86
N ASN A 394 31.69 3.55 24.42
CA ASN A 394 33.00 3.25 23.82
C ASN A 394 33.06 3.52 22.32
N MET A 395 31.94 3.76 21.64
CA MET A 395 31.93 3.88 20.18
C MET A 395 32.11 5.30 19.66
N LEU A 396 32.03 6.31 20.57
CA LEU A 396 32.05 7.72 20.16
C LEU A 396 33.09 8.55 20.90
N TRP A 397 34.00 7.93 21.68
CA TRP A 397 35.11 8.66 22.26
C TRP A 397 36.19 8.87 21.22
N PHE A 398 36.08 9.97 20.50
CA PHE A 398 37.13 10.47 19.65
C PHE A 398 37.76 11.68 20.31
N ARG A 399 38.99 11.51 20.83
CA ARG A 399 39.81 12.64 21.31
C ARG A 399 40.54 13.20 20.09
N ALA A 400 39.96 14.20 19.47
CA ALA A 400 40.62 14.94 18.40
C ALA A 400 41.76 15.78 19.00
N PRO A 401 42.93 15.86 18.36
CA PRO A 401 43.95 16.88 18.68
C PRO A 401 43.35 18.29 18.47
N GLU A 402 43.93 19.29 19.11
CA GLU A 402 43.48 20.69 18.96
C GLU A 402 43.29 21.13 17.48
N LYS A 403 44.04 20.50 16.58
CA LYS A 403 44.04 20.85 15.18
C LYS A 403 44.02 19.59 14.30
N VAL A 404 43.03 19.47 13.43
CA VAL A 404 42.93 18.41 12.43
C VAL A 404 42.86 19.04 11.04
N TYR A 405 43.76 18.63 10.15
CA TYR A 405 43.78 19.05 8.75
C TYR A 405 43.08 17.97 7.93
N PHE A 406 41.94 18.32 7.36
CA PHE A 406 41.12 17.38 6.58
C PHE A 406 40.77 17.95 5.21
N LYS A 407 41.65 17.77 4.24
CA LYS A 407 41.43 18.13 2.81
C LYS A 407 42.52 17.50 1.95
N LYS A 408 42.19 17.10 0.73
CA LYS A 408 43.22 16.72 -0.25
C LYS A 408 44.24 17.86 -0.43
N GLY A 409 45.51 17.56 -0.24
CA GLY A 409 46.61 18.57 -0.34
C GLY A 409 46.84 19.38 0.92
N CYS A 410 46.26 19.05 2.08
CA CYS A 410 46.53 19.77 3.32
C CYS A 410 47.87 19.42 4.01
N LEU A 411 48.53 18.32 3.63
CA LEU A 411 49.78 17.87 4.22
C LEU A 411 50.91 18.94 4.18
N PRO A 412 51.20 19.61 3.06
CA PRO A 412 52.22 20.66 3.04
C PRO A 412 51.90 21.80 3.99
N VAL A 413 50.63 22.15 4.17
CA VAL A 413 50.19 23.23 5.10
C VAL A 413 50.42 22.80 6.53
N ALA A 414 50.06 21.56 6.89
CA ALA A 414 50.27 20.99 8.22
C ALA A 414 51.78 20.93 8.55
N LEU A 415 52.61 20.45 7.62
CA LEU A 415 54.04 20.38 7.83
C LEU A 415 54.70 21.78 7.97
N ASN A 416 54.19 22.77 7.22
CA ASN A 416 54.66 24.14 7.37
C ASN A 416 54.44 24.69 8.81
N GLU A 417 53.37 24.31 9.47
CA GLU A 417 53.12 24.71 10.86
C GLU A 417 54.11 24.08 11.85
N VAL A 418 54.69 22.93 11.53
CA VAL A 418 55.73 22.31 12.36
C VAL A 418 56.92 23.29 12.52
N LYS A 419 57.24 24.02 11.46
CA LYS A 419 58.28 25.08 11.48
C LYS A 419 57.77 26.38 12.07
N THR A 420 56.64 26.91 11.55
CA THR A 420 56.21 28.28 11.78
C THR A 420 55.49 28.47 13.10
N VAL A 421 54.73 27.48 13.56
CA VAL A 421 53.94 27.55 14.81
C VAL A 421 54.61 26.76 15.92
N LEU A 422 55.04 25.52 15.65
CA LEU A 422 55.65 24.64 16.64
C LEU A 422 57.15 24.87 16.84
N GLY A 423 57.80 25.61 15.93
CA GLY A 423 59.23 25.98 16.02
C GLY A 423 60.19 24.78 16.02
N LYS A 424 59.78 23.63 15.49
CA LYS A 424 60.58 22.41 15.52
C LYS A 424 61.60 22.40 14.42
N LYS A 425 62.81 21.87 14.70
CA LYS A 425 63.94 21.76 13.79
C LYS A 425 64.32 20.33 13.42
N LYS A 426 63.75 19.37 14.11
CA LYS A 426 63.96 17.92 13.88
C LYS A 426 62.61 17.21 13.86
N ALA A 427 62.48 16.21 12.98
CA ALA A 427 61.31 15.36 12.85
C ALA A 427 61.73 13.89 12.88
N PHE A 428 60.89 13.02 13.42
CA PHE A 428 61.03 11.58 13.33
C PHE A 428 59.78 11.03 12.61
N ILE A 429 60.01 10.41 11.46
CA ILE A 429 58.98 9.83 10.63
C ILE A 429 58.90 8.35 10.98
N VAL A 430 57.71 7.91 11.35
CA VAL A 430 57.41 6.50 11.66
C VAL A 430 56.44 5.96 10.62
N THR A 431 56.79 4.84 9.98
CA THR A 431 55.96 4.27 8.91
C THR A 431 56.22 2.74 8.79
N ASP A 432 55.41 2.07 7.99
CA ASP A 432 55.66 0.68 7.63
C ASP A 432 56.48 0.55 6.34
N GLN A 433 56.98 -0.67 6.06
CA GLN A 433 57.81 -0.96 4.90
C GLN A 433 57.09 -0.73 3.57
N PHE A 434 55.75 -0.98 3.51
CA PHE A 434 54.99 -0.83 2.28
C PHE A 434 54.93 0.64 1.87
N LEU A 435 54.49 1.50 2.79
CA LEU A 435 54.38 2.95 2.53
C LEU A 435 55.73 3.57 2.21
N TYR A 436 56.81 3.14 2.89
CA TYR A 436 58.15 3.63 2.65
C TYR A 436 58.69 3.20 1.29
N LYS A 437 58.67 1.90 0.96
CA LYS A 437 59.21 1.35 -0.30
C LYS A 437 58.43 1.84 -1.53
N ASN A 438 57.13 2.11 -1.41
CA ASN A 438 56.30 2.63 -2.49
C ASN A 438 56.30 4.14 -2.59
N GLY A 439 57.11 4.86 -1.80
CA GLY A 439 57.32 6.28 -1.93
C GLY A 439 56.21 7.16 -1.32
N TYR A 440 55.22 6.60 -0.60
CA TYR A 440 54.13 7.38 0.01
C TYR A 440 54.64 8.36 1.08
N THR A 441 55.78 8.11 1.70
CA THR A 441 56.40 9.01 2.70
C THR A 441 57.26 10.11 2.09
N MET A 442 57.56 10.05 0.81
CA MET A 442 58.43 11.05 0.15
C MET A 442 57.85 12.46 0.21
N CYS A 443 56.51 12.60 0.08
CA CYS A 443 55.87 13.90 0.19
C CYS A 443 56.03 14.55 1.57
N VAL A 444 56.29 13.78 2.62
CA VAL A 444 56.59 14.25 3.97
C VAL A 444 58.06 14.64 4.06
N SER A 445 58.98 13.74 3.67
CA SER A 445 60.43 14.00 3.72
C SER A 445 60.83 15.19 2.85
N ASP A 446 60.37 15.24 1.58
CA ASP A 446 60.67 16.35 0.66
C ASP A 446 60.21 17.68 1.21
N LYS A 447 59.01 17.71 1.85
CA LYS A 447 58.49 18.94 2.44
C LYS A 447 59.26 19.36 3.71
N LEU A 448 59.71 18.40 4.53
CA LEU A 448 60.56 18.69 5.67
C LEU A 448 61.95 19.23 5.23
N ASP A 449 62.55 18.70 4.17
CA ASP A 449 63.77 19.16 3.57
C ASP A 449 63.61 20.58 3.03
N GLU A 450 62.54 20.88 2.28
CA GLU A 450 62.21 22.23 1.82
C GLU A 450 62.14 23.22 2.98
N LEU A 451 61.61 22.79 4.12
CA LEU A 451 61.44 23.61 5.31
C LEU A 451 62.75 23.73 6.13
N GLY A 452 63.80 22.97 5.77
CA GLY A 452 65.05 22.91 6.50
C GLY A 452 64.94 22.21 7.87
N ILE A 453 64.03 21.25 7.98
CA ILE A 453 63.82 20.45 9.18
C ILE A 453 64.55 19.10 8.99
N THR A 454 65.57 18.83 9.81
CA THR A 454 66.26 17.58 9.79
C THR A 454 65.33 16.45 10.19
N HIS A 455 65.33 15.30 9.45
CA HIS A 455 64.47 14.20 9.79
C HIS A 455 65.17 12.85 9.77
N THR A 456 64.62 11.89 10.46
CA THR A 456 65.02 10.48 10.46
C THR A 456 63.77 9.62 10.29
N THR A 457 63.87 8.56 9.47
CA THR A 457 62.71 7.71 9.20
C THR A 457 62.94 6.31 9.78
N PHE A 458 61.98 5.85 10.55
CA PHE A 458 61.86 4.45 10.96
C PHE A 458 60.74 3.80 10.18
N PHE A 459 61.04 2.73 9.42
CA PHE A 459 60.09 2.14 8.47
C PHE A 459 59.82 0.64 8.68
N ASN A 460 60.18 0.10 9.86
CA ASN A 460 59.95 -1.30 10.19
C ASN A 460 58.76 -1.56 11.12
N VAL A 461 57.75 -0.68 11.08
CA VAL A 461 56.54 -0.90 11.86
C VAL A 461 55.72 -2.03 11.25
N ALA A 462 55.30 -2.99 12.06
CA ALA A 462 54.37 -4.06 11.64
C ALA A 462 52.97 -3.51 11.43
N PRO A 463 52.11 -4.11 10.57
CA PRO A 463 50.76 -3.66 10.35
C PRO A 463 49.91 -3.48 11.62
N ASP A 464 50.11 -4.37 12.60
CA ASP A 464 49.51 -4.26 13.95
C ASP A 464 50.65 -4.11 14.95
N PRO A 465 51.12 -2.87 15.23
CA PRO A 465 52.32 -2.65 16.00
C PRO A 465 52.15 -3.11 17.45
N THR A 466 53.05 -3.97 17.91
CA THR A 466 53.19 -4.40 19.30
C THR A 466 54.12 -3.46 20.05
N LEU A 467 54.17 -3.58 21.41
CA LEU A 467 55.14 -2.85 22.22
C LEU A 467 56.59 -3.11 21.80
N GLU A 468 56.90 -4.30 21.30
CA GLU A 468 58.22 -4.68 20.81
C GLU A 468 58.65 -3.96 19.54
N CYS A 469 57.71 -3.48 18.74
CA CYS A 469 57.99 -2.65 17.57
C CYS A 469 58.48 -1.24 17.94
N GLY A 470 58.30 -0.82 19.17
CA GLY A 470 58.63 0.52 19.68
C GLY A 470 59.89 0.55 20.54
N ILE A 471 60.53 -0.60 20.83
CA ILE A 471 61.77 -0.74 21.57
C ILE A 471 62.90 -0.98 20.55
#